data_28c611dfcebe7ba64feb9ef210850a30
#
_entry.id   28c611dfcebe7ba64feb9ef210850a30
#
_cell.length_a   1.000
_cell.length_b   1.000
_cell.length_c   1.000
_cell.angle_alpha   90.00
_cell.angle_beta   90.00
_cell.angle_gamma   90.00
#
_symmetry.space_group_name_H-M   'P 1'
#
loop_
_entity.id
_entity.type
_entity.pdbx_description
1 polymer ?
#
loop_
_entity_poly.entity_id
_entity_poly.type
_entity_poly.pdbx_seq_one_letter_code
_entity_poly.pdbx_strand_id
1 'polypeptide(L)'
;KIESMITFKKQSQDLPYLKFRKEYDRALYADQKIIEAISVSSFCKSNSIVDSRFVNLKIVDDTDFIFFSNYESPKSKQFMSHNQVCVTIFWNTTNVQIRMRADIEKTTKEFNNKYFSSRSPKKNALAISSNQSNRIDSYQSVEKRFKEAERTEDLNKCPKYWGGFVFRPYTFWSISDHLKGYL
;
A
#
# COMPACT_ATOMS: atom_id res chain seq x y z
N LYS A 1 12.70 -20.04 -4.38
CA LYS A 1 12.78 -18.92 -3.42
C LYS A 1 11.45 -18.19 -3.48
N ILE A 2 10.68 -18.19 -2.39
CA ILE A 2 9.48 -17.37 -2.28
C ILE A 2 9.96 -15.93 -2.18
N GLU A 3 9.65 -15.10 -3.18
CA GLU A 3 10.03 -13.69 -3.20
C GLU A 3 9.10 -12.94 -2.23
N SER A 4 9.69 -12.27 -1.24
CA SER A 4 8.90 -11.47 -0.28
C SER A 4 8.23 -10.31 -1.00
N MET A 5 6.90 -10.23 -0.92
CA MET A 5 6.10 -9.15 -1.53
C MET A 5 6.15 -7.87 -0.70
N ILE A 6 6.34 -7.99 0.62
CA ILE A 6 6.55 -6.87 1.54
C ILE A 6 8.01 -6.87 1.99
N THR A 7 8.68 -5.74 1.84
CA THR A 7 10.06 -5.56 2.33
C THR A 7 10.02 -5.10 3.77
N PHE A 8 10.55 -5.92 4.67
CA PHE A 8 10.78 -5.54 6.06
C PHE A 8 12.21 -5.01 6.21
N LYS A 9 12.37 -3.78 6.72
CA LYS A 9 13.69 -3.17 6.96
C LYS A 9 14.09 -3.32 8.41
N LYS A 10 13.67 -2.41 9.27
CA LYS A 10 13.82 -2.55 10.72
C LYS A 10 12.61 -3.30 11.27
N GLN A 11 12.83 -4.09 12.32
CA GLN A 11 11.78 -4.77 13.05
C GLN A 11 11.57 -4.06 14.39
N SER A 12 10.39 -3.46 14.57
CA SER A 12 9.98 -2.98 15.88
C SER A 12 9.93 -4.13 16.89
N GLN A 13 10.37 -3.87 18.11
CA GLN A 13 10.33 -4.85 19.21
C GLN A 13 8.97 -4.86 19.93
N ASP A 14 8.07 -3.96 19.60
CA ASP A 14 6.74 -3.92 20.18
C ASP A 14 5.90 -5.10 19.72
N LEU A 15 5.19 -5.70 20.65
CA LEU A 15 4.44 -6.94 20.46
C LEU A 15 3.49 -6.95 19.24
N PRO A 16 2.72 -5.88 18.92
CA PRO A 16 1.84 -5.87 17.74
C PRO A 16 2.61 -6.04 16.43
N TYR A 17 3.78 -5.42 16.30
CA TYR A 17 4.59 -5.49 15.08
C TYR A 17 5.32 -6.84 14.95
N LEU A 18 5.78 -7.41 16.06
CA LEU A 18 6.33 -8.76 16.08
C LEU A 18 5.27 -9.79 15.68
N LYS A 19 4.04 -9.64 16.19
CA LYS A 19 2.91 -10.49 15.83
C LYS A 19 2.55 -10.33 14.36
N PHE A 20 2.49 -9.09 13.84
CA PHE A 20 2.26 -8.81 12.42
C PHE A 20 3.27 -9.55 11.55
N ARG A 21 4.56 -9.45 11.86
CA ARG A 21 5.62 -10.14 11.13
C ARG A 21 5.45 -11.65 11.17
N LYS A 22 5.17 -12.22 12.33
CA LYS A 22 4.95 -13.66 12.49
C LYS A 22 3.77 -14.15 11.64
N GLU A 23 2.64 -13.44 11.65
CA GLU A 23 1.49 -13.83 10.85
C GLU A 23 1.73 -13.65 9.34
N TYR A 24 2.49 -12.62 8.94
CA TYR A 24 2.93 -12.47 7.55
C TYR A 24 3.79 -13.66 7.10
N ASP A 25 4.79 -14.05 7.90
CA ASP A 25 5.68 -15.17 7.56
C ASP A 25 4.89 -16.49 7.47
N ARG A 26 3.90 -16.70 8.35
CA ARG A 26 2.97 -17.85 8.28
C ARG A 26 2.14 -17.84 7.00
N ALA A 27 1.56 -16.70 6.65
CA ALA A 27 0.75 -16.56 5.43
C ALA A 27 1.61 -16.75 4.17
N LEU A 28 2.84 -16.20 4.16
CA LEU A 28 3.79 -16.37 3.07
C LEU A 28 4.17 -17.86 2.89
N TYR A 29 4.44 -18.55 3.98
CA TYR A 29 4.75 -19.99 3.97
C TYR A 29 3.57 -20.84 3.52
N ALA A 30 2.34 -20.42 3.81
CA ALA A 30 1.09 -21.04 3.36
C ALA A 30 0.68 -20.64 1.93
N ASP A 31 1.58 -20.05 1.15
CA ASP A 31 1.37 -19.63 -0.24
C ASP A 31 0.19 -18.65 -0.42
N GLN A 32 -0.02 -17.75 0.54
CA GLN A 32 -1.03 -16.71 0.43
C GLN A 32 -0.80 -15.85 -0.81
N LYS A 33 -1.76 -15.85 -1.72
CA LYS A 33 -1.71 -15.01 -2.92
C LYS A 33 -2.05 -13.56 -2.58
N ILE A 34 -1.41 -12.64 -3.30
CA ILE A 34 -1.62 -11.19 -3.15
C ILE A 34 -1.49 -10.76 -1.66
N ILE A 35 -0.48 -11.33 -1.00
CA ILE A 35 -0.25 -11.18 0.45
C ILE A 35 -0.07 -9.71 0.88
N GLU A 36 0.38 -8.85 -0.03
CA GLU A 36 0.60 -7.42 0.20
C GLU A 36 -0.66 -6.56 0.05
N ALA A 37 -1.77 -7.12 -0.43
CA ALA A 37 -3.01 -6.36 -0.59
C ALA A 37 -3.63 -6.02 0.76
N ILE A 38 -3.83 -4.73 1.01
CA ILE A 38 -4.46 -4.20 2.21
C ILE A 38 -5.63 -3.31 1.84
N SER A 39 -6.74 -3.42 2.56
CA SER A 39 -7.87 -2.50 2.43
C SER A 39 -7.63 -1.28 3.30
N VAL A 40 -7.66 -0.08 2.70
CA VAL A 40 -7.52 1.20 3.41
C VAL A 40 -8.81 1.97 3.29
N SER A 41 -9.45 2.22 4.42
CA SER A 41 -10.65 3.06 4.54
C SER A 41 -10.27 4.45 5.01
N SER A 42 -10.85 5.47 4.39
CA SER A 42 -10.63 6.88 4.71
C SER A 42 -11.94 7.66 4.68
N PHE A 43 -11.97 8.76 5.41
CA PHE A 43 -13.11 9.66 5.47
C PHE A 43 -12.90 10.84 4.54
N CYS A 44 -13.90 11.14 3.71
CA CYS A 44 -13.93 12.31 2.87
C CYS A 44 -14.71 13.43 3.58
N LYS A 45 -14.02 14.46 4.08
CA LYS A 45 -14.64 15.56 4.82
C LYS A 45 -15.63 16.38 3.97
N SER A 46 -15.38 16.51 2.66
CA SER A 46 -16.18 17.37 1.80
C SER A 46 -17.61 16.89 1.58
N ASN A 47 -17.84 15.58 1.66
CA ASN A 47 -19.16 14.96 1.45
C ASN A 47 -19.56 13.98 2.56
N SER A 48 -18.77 13.92 3.66
CA SER A 48 -19.01 13.07 4.82
C SER A 48 -19.17 11.56 4.50
N ILE A 49 -18.45 11.08 3.48
CA ILE A 49 -18.50 9.68 3.02
C ILE A 49 -17.23 8.94 3.45
N VAL A 50 -17.41 7.72 3.93
CA VAL A 50 -16.30 6.76 4.09
C VAL A 50 -16.14 5.98 2.79
N ASP A 51 -14.90 5.89 2.33
CA ASP A 51 -14.53 5.16 1.13
C ASP A 51 -13.41 4.16 1.42
N SER A 52 -13.41 3.01 0.74
CA SER A 52 -12.46 1.94 0.95
C SER A 52 -11.90 1.40 -0.37
N ARG A 53 -10.62 1.07 -0.39
CA ARG A 53 -9.94 0.51 -1.58
C ARG A 53 -8.76 -0.36 -1.19
N PHE A 54 -8.40 -1.27 -2.07
CA PHE A 54 -7.16 -2.02 -1.91
C PHE A 54 -5.95 -1.22 -2.40
N VAL A 55 -4.85 -1.34 -1.66
CA VAL A 55 -3.51 -0.87 -2.04
C VAL A 55 -2.50 -1.96 -1.70
N ASN A 56 -1.34 -1.92 -2.32
CA ASN A 56 -0.28 -2.90 -2.06
C ASN A 56 0.72 -2.35 -1.05
N LEU A 57 0.75 -2.90 0.14
CA LEU A 57 1.79 -2.62 1.14
C LEU A 57 3.14 -3.08 0.60
N LYS A 58 4.13 -2.20 0.58
CA LYS A 58 5.44 -2.51 -0.01
C LYS A 58 6.57 -2.57 1.00
N ILE A 59 6.52 -1.74 2.03
CA ILE A 59 7.59 -1.65 3.03
C ILE A 59 6.98 -1.58 4.42
N VAL A 60 7.60 -2.30 5.35
CA VAL A 60 7.43 -2.10 6.79
C VAL A 60 8.82 -1.76 7.34
N ASP A 61 8.96 -0.59 7.97
CA ASP A 61 10.21 -0.09 8.51
C ASP A 61 9.94 0.42 9.93
N ASP A 62 10.30 -0.37 10.91
CA ASP A 62 9.96 -0.16 12.32
C ASP A 62 8.44 -0.07 12.53
N THR A 63 7.91 1.12 12.81
CA THR A 63 6.47 1.38 12.97
C THR A 63 5.81 1.91 11.70
N ASP A 64 6.57 2.16 10.65
CA ASP A 64 6.14 2.75 9.39
C ASP A 64 5.68 1.68 8.40
N PHE A 65 4.42 1.76 7.96
CA PHE A 65 3.83 0.94 6.91
C PHE A 65 3.66 1.78 5.65
N ILE A 66 4.30 1.38 4.53
CA ILE A 66 4.41 2.23 3.35
C ILE A 66 3.83 1.54 2.11
N PHE A 67 2.93 2.26 1.43
CA PHE A 67 2.46 1.92 0.09
C PHE A 67 2.62 3.12 -0.85
N PHE A 68 2.52 2.90 -2.15
CA PHE A 68 2.72 3.94 -3.16
C PHE A 68 1.47 4.15 -3.99
N SER A 69 1.21 5.41 -4.36
CA SER A 69 0.04 5.80 -5.13
C SER A 69 0.25 7.10 -5.90
N ASN A 70 -0.70 7.41 -6.77
CA ASN A 70 -0.81 8.73 -7.38
C ASN A 70 -1.39 9.73 -6.35
N TYR A 71 -0.69 10.83 -6.14
CA TYR A 71 -1.06 11.91 -5.21
C TYR A 71 -2.28 12.74 -5.65
N GLU A 72 -2.63 12.67 -6.93
CA GLU A 72 -3.80 13.36 -7.50
C GLU A 72 -5.08 12.52 -7.41
N SER A 73 -4.96 11.26 -6.97
CA SER A 73 -6.11 10.36 -6.84
C SER A 73 -7.09 10.81 -5.75
N PRO A 74 -8.39 10.44 -5.85
CA PRO A 74 -9.40 10.77 -4.83
C PRO A 74 -8.99 10.36 -3.42
N LYS A 75 -8.40 9.16 -3.25
CA LYS A 75 -7.93 8.68 -1.94
C LYS A 75 -6.84 9.58 -1.34
N SER A 76 -5.94 10.11 -2.17
CA SER A 76 -4.88 11.00 -1.71
C SER A 76 -5.43 12.31 -1.18
N LYS A 77 -6.45 12.87 -1.84
CA LYS A 77 -7.17 14.06 -1.37
C LYS A 77 -7.86 13.79 -0.03
N GLN A 78 -8.45 12.60 0.15
CA GLN A 78 -9.07 12.19 1.41
C GLN A 78 -8.03 12.12 2.54
N PHE A 79 -6.89 11.46 2.32
CA PHE A 79 -5.80 11.38 3.31
C PHE A 79 -5.26 12.74 3.71
N MET A 80 -5.17 13.68 2.77
CA MET A 80 -4.70 15.04 3.06
C MET A 80 -5.73 15.88 3.81
N SER A 81 -7.02 15.60 3.64
CA SER A 81 -8.10 16.32 4.35
C SER A 81 -8.40 15.73 5.73
N HIS A 82 -8.11 14.45 5.94
CA HIS A 82 -8.32 13.71 7.19
C HIS A 82 -7.28 12.59 7.27
N ASN A 83 -6.31 12.77 8.15
CA ASN A 83 -5.14 11.90 8.24
C ASN A 83 -5.36 10.59 8.98
N GLN A 84 -6.56 10.27 9.44
CA GLN A 84 -6.86 8.99 10.08
C GLN A 84 -7.41 8.00 9.06
N VAL A 85 -6.90 6.77 9.14
CA VAL A 85 -7.33 5.66 8.29
C VAL A 85 -7.58 4.40 9.13
N CYS A 86 -8.46 3.54 8.60
CA CYS A 86 -8.59 2.19 9.07
C CYS A 86 -8.03 1.24 8.01
N VAL A 87 -7.13 0.35 8.42
CA VAL A 87 -6.51 -0.63 7.55
C VAL A 87 -6.98 -2.02 7.95
N THR A 88 -7.37 -2.84 6.96
CA THR A 88 -7.75 -4.23 7.18
C THR A 88 -6.98 -5.14 6.23
N ILE A 89 -6.48 -6.23 6.77
CA ILE A 89 -5.80 -7.30 6.06
C ILE A 89 -6.53 -8.60 6.39
N PHE A 90 -6.72 -9.45 5.37
CA PHE A 90 -7.23 -10.78 5.58
C PHE A 90 -6.41 -11.79 4.77
N TRP A 91 -5.72 -12.67 5.48
CA TRP A 91 -4.98 -13.79 4.89
C TRP A 91 -5.80 -15.06 5.08
N ASN A 92 -6.51 -15.44 4.01
CA ASN A 92 -7.45 -16.56 4.05
C ASN A 92 -6.76 -17.92 4.23
N THR A 93 -5.53 -18.09 3.76
CA THR A 93 -4.78 -19.35 3.93
C THR A 93 -4.48 -19.70 5.38
N THR A 94 -4.35 -18.68 6.23
CA THR A 94 -4.10 -18.84 7.67
C THR A 94 -5.28 -18.40 8.53
N ASN A 95 -6.39 -17.97 7.89
CA ASN A 95 -7.58 -17.43 8.53
C ASN A 95 -7.26 -16.33 9.56
N VAL A 96 -6.38 -15.42 9.17
CA VAL A 96 -5.94 -14.30 10.02
C VAL A 96 -6.50 -13.01 9.48
N GLN A 97 -7.21 -12.27 10.35
CA GLN A 97 -7.59 -10.89 10.11
C GLN A 97 -6.80 -9.96 11.00
N ILE A 98 -6.23 -8.90 10.41
CA ILE A 98 -5.55 -7.83 11.13
C ILE A 98 -6.27 -6.52 10.80
N ARG A 99 -6.63 -5.74 11.82
CA ARG A 99 -7.18 -4.39 11.67
C ARG A 99 -6.29 -3.41 12.41
N MET A 100 -6.12 -2.23 11.82
CA MET A 100 -5.31 -1.16 12.39
C MET A 100 -6.04 0.17 12.24
N ARG A 101 -5.97 1.04 13.26
CA ARG A 101 -6.21 2.47 13.11
C ARG A 101 -4.86 3.17 13.07
N ALA A 102 -4.71 4.09 12.17
CA ALA A 102 -3.42 4.72 11.91
C ALA A 102 -3.57 6.17 11.49
N ASP A 103 -2.53 6.95 11.76
CA ASP A 103 -2.32 8.24 11.12
C ASP A 103 -1.54 8.03 9.82
N ILE A 104 -1.92 8.75 8.76
CA ILE A 104 -1.34 8.63 7.43
C ILE A 104 -0.80 9.98 6.94
N GLU A 105 0.36 9.95 6.30
CA GLU A 105 0.96 11.12 5.66
C GLU A 105 1.74 10.74 4.40
N LYS A 106 2.14 11.73 3.61
CA LYS A 106 3.03 11.50 2.47
C LYS A 106 4.45 11.25 2.94
N THR A 107 5.17 10.36 2.24
CA THR A 107 6.62 10.22 2.41
C THR A 107 7.38 11.39 1.79
N THR A 108 8.67 11.53 2.12
CA THR A 108 9.50 12.61 1.59
C THR A 108 9.81 12.43 0.10
N LYS A 109 10.12 13.53 -0.57
CA LYS A 109 10.49 13.51 -2.00
C LYS A 109 11.74 12.67 -2.25
N GLU A 110 12.72 12.76 -1.36
CA GLU A 110 13.98 12.00 -1.42
C GLU A 110 13.72 10.50 -1.34
N PHE A 111 12.86 10.10 -0.41
CA PHE A 111 12.43 8.71 -0.28
C PHE A 111 11.73 8.22 -1.54
N ASN A 112 10.81 9.02 -2.09
CA ASN A 112 10.08 8.69 -3.31
C ASN A 112 11.02 8.51 -4.51
N ASN A 113 11.95 9.43 -4.71
CA ASN A 113 12.92 9.37 -5.80
C ASN A 113 13.78 8.10 -5.70
N LYS A 114 14.31 7.82 -4.50
CA LYS A 114 15.12 6.62 -4.24
C LYS A 114 14.36 5.33 -4.49
N TYR A 115 13.12 5.27 -4.02
CA TYR A 115 12.30 4.07 -4.24
C TYR A 115 11.91 3.93 -5.70
N PHE A 116 11.50 5.02 -6.38
CA PHE A 116 11.11 5.00 -7.78
C PHE A 116 12.25 4.50 -8.67
N SER A 117 13.47 5.02 -8.49
CA SER A 117 14.65 4.59 -9.27
C SER A 117 15.05 3.14 -9.02
N SER A 118 14.67 2.54 -7.89
CA SER A 118 14.94 1.12 -7.58
C SER A 118 13.92 0.14 -8.20
N ARG A 119 12.81 0.65 -8.74
CA ARG A 119 11.76 -0.18 -9.36
C ARG A 119 12.16 -0.59 -10.78
N SER A 120 11.54 -1.67 -11.27
CA SER A 120 11.74 -2.06 -12.67
C SER A 120 11.18 -1.00 -13.63
N PRO A 121 11.84 -0.77 -14.78
CA PRO A 121 11.37 0.19 -15.79
C PRO A 121 9.91 -0.01 -16.19
N LYS A 122 9.46 -1.25 -16.36
CA LYS A 122 8.05 -1.57 -16.67
C LYS A 122 7.07 -1.06 -15.61
N LYS A 123 7.40 -1.24 -14.31
CA LYS A 123 6.56 -0.71 -13.21
C LYS A 123 6.56 0.82 -13.20
N ASN A 124 7.65 1.45 -13.60
CA ASN A 124 7.75 2.91 -13.71
C ASN A 124 6.96 3.45 -14.90
N ALA A 125 7.09 2.82 -16.08
CA ALA A 125 6.27 3.16 -17.24
C ALA A 125 4.77 3.06 -16.93
N LEU A 126 4.34 2.02 -16.21
CA LEU A 126 2.95 1.88 -15.78
C LEU A 126 2.53 3.02 -14.82
N ALA A 127 3.38 3.41 -13.89
CA ALA A 127 3.08 4.52 -12.97
C ALA A 127 3.01 5.87 -13.68
N ILE A 128 3.81 6.08 -14.72
CA ILE A 128 3.83 7.31 -15.54
C ILE A 128 2.61 7.36 -16.46
N SER A 129 2.30 6.26 -17.15
CA SER A 129 1.24 6.20 -18.16
C SER A 129 -0.17 6.09 -17.56
N SER A 130 -0.29 5.62 -16.32
CA SER A 130 -1.60 5.35 -15.73
C SER A 130 -2.22 6.61 -15.13
N ASN A 131 -3.39 6.98 -15.66
CA ASN A 131 -4.25 8.00 -15.07
C ASN A 131 -5.14 7.35 -14.01
N GLN A 132 -4.51 6.93 -12.89
CA GLN A 132 -5.19 6.17 -11.84
C GLN A 132 -6.45 6.89 -11.33
N SER A 133 -7.54 6.12 -11.19
CA SER A 133 -8.85 6.61 -10.70
C SER A 133 -9.59 7.55 -11.65
N ASN A 134 -9.15 7.72 -12.89
CA ASN A 134 -9.89 8.40 -13.93
C ASN A 134 -10.53 7.39 -14.88
N ARG A 135 -11.62 7.81 -15.53
CA ARG A 135 -12.28 7.01 -16.57
C ARG A 135 -11.29 6.78 -17.72
N ILE A 136 -11.21 5.55 -18.19
CA ILE A 136 -10.42 5.18 -19.36
C ILE A 136 -11.32 5.04 -20.57
N ASP A 137 -10.88 5.53 -21.73
CA ASP A 137 -11.66 5.45 -22.97
C ASP A 137 -11.68 4.01 -23.51
N SER A 138 -10.52 3.35 -23.49
CA SER A 138 -10.40 1.96 -23.92
C SER A 138 -9.11 1.31 -23.35
N TYR A 139 -9.08 -0.02 -23.35
CA TYR A 139 -7.87 -0.78 -23.01
C TYR A 139 -6.71 -0.44 -23.97
N GLN A 140 -7.01 -0.30 -25.27
CA GLN A 140 -6.01 0.05 -26.28
C GLN A 140 -5.35 1.41 -26.01
N SER A 141 -6.11 2.39 -25.52
CA SER A 141 -5.57 3.71 -25.18
C SER A 141 -4.58 3.65 -24.02
N VAL A 142 -4.82 2.75 -23.05
CA VAL A 142 -3.90 2.51 -21.92
C VAL A 142 -2.62 1.84 -22.40
N GLU A 143 -2.76 0.80 -23.24
CA GLU A 143 -1.61 0.08 -23.81
C GLU A 143 -0.73 0.99 -24.67
N LYS A 144 -1.35 1.85 -25.49
CA LYS A 144 -0.63 2.84 -26.32
C LYS A 144 0.18 3.80 -25.45
N ARG A 145 -0.43 4.39 -24.41
CA ARG A 145 0.27 5.29 -23.48
C ARG A 145 1.41 4.58 -22.74
N PHE A 146 1.22 3.32 -22.36
CA PHE A 146 2.25 2.53 -21.71
C PHE A 146 3.47 2.33 -22.65
N LYS A 147 3.26 1.89 -23.89
CA LYS A 147 4.33 1.72 -24.88
C LYS A 147 5.03 3.03 -25.22
N GLU A 148 4.28 4.13 -25.24
CA GLU A 148 4.84 5.47 -25.46
C GLU A 148 5.72 5.89 -24.27
N ALA A 149 5.24 5.72 -23.03
CA ALA A 149 6.03 6.01 -21.83
C ALA A 149 7.32 5.18 -21.76
N GLU A 150 7.29 3.90 -22.12
CA GLU A 150 8.50 3.05 -22.19
C GLU A 150 9.55 3.60 -23.17
N ARG A 151 9.11 4.28 -24.23
CA ARG A 151 9.99 4.77 -25.30
C ARG A 151 10.50 6.18 -25.09
N THR A 152 9.68 7.08 -24.52
CA THR A 152 9.93 8.52 -24.53
C THR A 152 10.22 9.12 -23.16
N GLU A 153 9.85 8.43 -22.06
CA GLU A 153 9.97 8.98 -20.71
C GLU A 153 11.26 8.54 -20.02
N ASP A 154 11.77 9.42 -19.16
CA ASP A 154 12.85 9.05 -18.21
C ASP A 154 12.26 8.19 -17.09
N LEU A 155 12.35 6.88 -17.26
CA LEU A 155 11.78 5.90 -16.33
C LEU A 155 12.48 5.87 -14.95
N ASN A 156 13.58 6.61 -14.76
CA ASN A 156 14.24 6.75 -13.45
C ASN A 156 13.77 8.00 -12.70
N LYS A 157 13.11 8.93 -13.38
CA LYS A 157 12.64 10.19 -12.79
C LYS A 157 11.26 10.00 -12.17
N CYS A 158 11.19 10.14 -10.84
CA CYS A 158 9.93 10.06 -10.12
C CYS A 158 8.99 11.23 -10.48
N PRO A 159 7.77 10.97 -11.00
CA PRO A 159 6.81 12.02 -11.27
C PRO A 159 6.39 12.73 -9.97
N LYS A 160 6.11 14.04 -10.04
CA LYS A 160 5.66 14.84 -8.89
C LYS A 160 4.33 14.36 -8.30
N TYR A 161 3.50 13.77 -9.14
CA TYR A 161 2.18 13.23 -8.74
C TYR A 161 2.24 11.80 -8.20
N TRP A 162 3.43 11.18 -8.09
CA TRP A 162 3.58 9.82 -7.59
C TRP A 162 4.46 9.78 -6.35
N GLY A 163 4.11 8.93 -5.38
CA GLY A 163 4.94 8.73 -4.21
C GLY A 163 4.29 7.83 -3.16
N GLY A 164 4.97 7.72 -2.03
CA GLY A 164 4.56 6.90 -0.91
C GLY A 164 3.59 7.61 0.01
N PHE A 165 2.75 6.81 0.64
CA PHE A 165 2.06 7.14 1.88
C PHE A 165 2.60 6.23 2.97
N VAL A 166 2.96 6.83 4.09
CA VAL A 166 3.30 6.12 5.33
C VAL A 166 2.14 6.22 6.29
N PHE A 167 1.71 5.09 6.84
CA PHE A 167 0.77 5.07 7.94
C PHE A 167 1.42 4.42 9.17
N ARG A 168 1.11 4.99 10.36
CA ARG A 168 1.64 4.54 11.66
C ARG A 168 0.48 4.10 12.52
N PRO A 169 0.31 2.79 12.72
CA PRO A 169 -0.73 2.28 13.58
C PRO A 169 -0.57 2.71 15.03
N TYR A 170 -1.65 3.20 15.61
CA TYR A 170 -1.77 3.45 17.06
C TYR A 170 -2.72 2.46 17.74
N THR A 171 -3.43 1.63 16.96
CA THR A 171 -4.24 0.52 17.47
C THR A 171 -4.15 -0.67 16.52
N PHE A 172 -3.97 -1.86 17.09
CA PHE A 172 -3.98 -3.13 16.40
C PHE A 172 -5.03 -4.07 16.98
N TRP A 173 -5.74 -4.78 16.11
CA TRP A 173 -6.53 -5.96 16.45
C TRP A 173 -6.13 -7.09 15.52
N SER A 174 -5.92 -8.28 16.09
CA SER A 174 -5.64 -9.48 15.32
C SER A 174 -6.60 -10.58 15.76
N ILE A 175 -7.27 -11.20 14.80
CA ILE A 175 -8.14 -12.36 15.00
C ILE A 175 -7.53 -13.50 14.21
N SER A 176 -7.29 -14.64 14.87
CA SER A 176 -6.84 -15.89 14.25
C SER A 176 -7.62 -17.05 14.86
N ASP A 177 -7.73 -18.16 14.14
CA ASP A 177 -8.46 -19.37 14.60
C ASP A 177 -7.98 -19.94 15.93
N HIS A 178 -6.76 -19.63 16.34
CA HIS A 178 -6.22 -20.03 17.63
C HIS A 178 -6.71 -19.19 18.81
N LEU A 179 -7.47 -18.13 18.56
CA LEU A 179 -8.10 -17.27 19.56
C LEU A 179 -9.63 -17.28 19.38
N LYS A 180 -10.26 -18.44 19.40
CA LYS A 180 -11.69 -18.57 19.74
C LYS A 180 -11.85 -18.37 21.25
N GLY A 181 -11.44 -17.24 21.73
CA GLY A 181 -11.67 -16.76 23.08
C GLY A 181 -12.01 -15.29 22.97
N TYR A 182 -13.23 -14.97 23.31
CA TYR A 182 -13.75 -13.61 23.34
C TYR A 182 -12.83 -12.68 24.11
N LEU A 183 -12.51 -11.55 23.51
CA LEU A 183 -12.16 -10.34 24.24
C LEU A 183 -13.42 -9.57 24.57
#